data_88a2c6e1ec40802d49e4df7ec93f1eac
#
_entry.id   88a2c6e1ec40802d49e4df7ec93f1eac
#
_cell.length_a   1.000
_cell.length_b   1.000
_cell.length_c   1.000
_cell.angle_alpha   90.00
_cell.angle_beta   90.00
_cell.angle_gamma   90.00
#
_symmetry.space_group_name_H-M   'P 1'
#
loop_
_entity.id
_entity.type
_entity.pdbx_description
1 polymer ?
#
loop_
_entity_poly.entity_id
_entity_poly.type
_entity_poly.pdbx_seq_one_letter_code
_entity_poly.pdbx_strand_id
1 'polypeptide(L)'
;MNKHLKIFLGLLVVGVVVIGALRLLLPYWTALQQRSTSDAAATRGVLRIGVDNWIGYFPLCSPEMRRNLRSHGYTLQCIDDAANYAERFDKLADGKLDFAVATVDSWLLNGSNRGYPGVIVAVIDESKGGDAIIARSERIADLNALTQSKGLKIAFTPASPSEHLLKSVNAHFDLGLYNRGNDKWQSPSDGSAAALDQLLNNKVDAAVLWEPDVSRALAKRGMVKLVGTEDTDKLIVDILIAGRRQVSQDADAVQALLDAWFKTLESYSASRGTLIQDILDETDLKRNQVDPMLEGVAWAGLAENGTLWFDVLQRQTFGNDGLIEAIQAAAQVLVENGDFDHSPVPGDDPYRLTSKQFIQYLYQQTYPNGASVSRENSLSSDFKPLSDEAWAAMRRVGTLKVEPISFRRGTGLLDLEGKRTIDLIVERLRRYPSFRILVEGHTGLAGEPQQNLKLSLSRAEAVTRYLKVTYSIDDDRLRAIGYGASKPLPRQPGESNRAYSYRLPRVEVSLLSGGR
;
A
#
# COMPACT_ATOMS: atom_id res chain seq x y z
N MET A 1 17.82 -55.23 -52.98
CA MET A 1 18.31 -53.94 -52.47
C MET A 1 19.81 -53.94 -52.58
N ASN A 2 20.38 -53.09 -53.47
CA ASN A 2 21.80 -53.05 -53.83
C ASN A 2 22.68 -52.77 -52.61
N LYS A 3 23.85 -53.42 -52.51
CA LYS A 3 24.84 -53.29 -51.41
C LYS A 3 25.20 -51.82 -51.15
N HIS A 4 25.24 -50.99 -52.17
CA HIS A 4 25.50 -49.56 -52.11
C HIS A 4 24.35 -48.77 -51.46
N LEU A 5 23.10 -49.18 -51.65
CA LEU A 5 21.91 -48.54 -51.05
C LEU A 5 21.85 -48.81 -49.53
N LYS A 6 22.24 -50.02 -49.09
CA LYS A 6 22.33 -50.35 -47.65
C LYS A 6 23.40 -49.55 -46.94
N ILE A 7 24.55 -49.35 -47.56
CA ILE A 7 25.67 -48.52 -47.03
C ILE A 7 25.23 -47.04 -46.95
N PHE A 8 24.57 -46.53 -47.99
CA PHE A 8 24.08 -45.14 -47.99
C PHE A 8 23.01 -44.91 -46.89
N LEU A 9 22.06 -45.83 -46.75
CA LEU A 9 21.04 -45.74 -45.69
C LEU A 9 21.69 -45.82 -44.27
N GLY A 10 22.70 -46.67 -44.09
CA GLY A 10 23.45 -46.77 -42.83
C GLY A 10 24.17 -45.48 -42.49
N LEU A 11 24.83 -44.83 -43.46
CA LEU A 11 25.51 -43.56 -43.29
C LEU A 11 24.52 -42.42 -42.95
N LEU A 12 23.32 -42.46 -43.56
CA LEU A 12 22.28 -41.46 -43.33
C LEU A 12 21.72 -41.59 -41.91
N VAL A 13 21.50 -42.79 -41.40
CA VAL A 13 21.06 -43.06 -40.04
C VAL A 13 22.14 -42.62 -39.04
N VAL A 14 23.39 -42.95 -39.27
CA VAL A 14 24.52 -42.50 -38.44
C VAL A 14 24.61 -40.97 -38.43
N GLY A 15 24.46 -40.31 -39.59
CA GLY A 15 24.45 -38.83 -39.67
C GLY A 15 23.33 -38.19 -38.83
N VAL A 16 22.09 -38.74 -38.91
CA VAL A 16 20.95 -38.26 -38.11
C VAL A 16 21.20 -38.46 -36.61
N VAL A 17 21.74 -39.61 -36.21
CA VAL A 17 22.09 -39.89 -34.80
C VAL A 17 23.18 -38.94 -34.28
N VAL A 18 24.21 -38.69 -35.07
CA VAL A 18 25.30 -37.76 -34.73
C VAL A 18 24.79 -36.32 -34.60
N ILE A 19 23.94 -35.87 -35.55
CA ILE A 19 23.34 -34.52 -35.50
C ILE A 19 22.40 -34.39 -34.30
N GLY A 20 21.62 -35.43 -33.99
CA GLY A 20 20.75 -35.47 -32.79
C GLY A 20 21.56 -35.42 -31.49
N ALA A 21 22.63 -36.21 -31.40
CA ALA A 21 23.53 -36.19 -30.25
C ALA A 21 24.25 -34.84 -30.09
N LEU A 22 24.71 -34.25 -31.21
CA LEU A 22 25.31 -32.91 -31.18
C LEU A 22 24.32 -31.83 -30.76
N ARG A 23 23.08 -31.85 -31.21
CA ARG A 23 22.04 -30.90 -30.76
C ARG A 23 21.70 -31.02 -29.29
N LEU A 24 21.78 -32.22 -28.72
CA LEU A 24 21.53 -32.48 -27.31
C LEU A 24 22.76 -32.13 -26.42
N LEU A 25 23.96 -32.35 -26.92
CA LEU A 25 25.21 -32.18 -26.17
C LEU A 25 25.81 -30.77 -26.30
N LEU A 26 25.59 -30.07 -27.43
CA LEU A 26 26.10 -28.70 -27.64
C LEU A 26 25.67 -27.71 -26.56
N PRO A 27 24.38 -27.61 -26.14
CA PRO A 27 24.00 -26.70 -25.06
C PRO A 27 24.62 -27.10 -23.71
N TYR A 28 24.85 -28.38 -23.49
CA TYR A 28 25.52 -28.85 -22.28
C TYR A 28 27.03 -28.51 -22.31
N TRP A 29 27.67 -28.66 -23.44
CA TRP A 29 29.09 -28.30 -23.65
C TRP A 29 29.33 -26.79 -23.61
N THR A 30 28.46 -25.99 -24.22
CA THR A 30 28.55 -24.53 -24.14
C THR A 30 28.33 -24.03 -22.71
N ALA A 31 27.40 -24.63 -21.96
CA ALA A 31 27.21 -24.34 -20.53
C ALA A 31 28.43 -24.73 -19.68
N LEU A 32 29.08 -25.86 -19.98
CA LEU A 32 30.31 -26.29 -19.31
C LEU A 32 31.52 -25.38 -19.65
N GLN A 33 31.67 -24.97 -20.93
CA GLN A 33 32.71 -24.03 -21.32
C GLN A 33 32.50 -22.64 -20.71
N GLN A 34 31.26 -22.14 -20.67
CA GLN A 34 30.97 -20.87 -19.98
C GLN A 34 31.27 -20.94 -18.48
N ARG A 35 31.10 -22.11 -17.86
CA ARG A 35 31.49 -22.34 -16.46
C ARG A 35 33.03 -22.40 -16.25
N SER A 36 33.78 -22.88 -17.22
CA SER A 36 35.22 -23.05 -17.10
C SER A 36 36.04 -21.82 -17.52
N THR A 37 35.46 -20.89 -18.26
CA THR A 37 36.12 -19.66 -18.75
C THR A 37 35.75 -18.40 -17.98
N SER A 38 34.85 -18.48 -17.01
CA SER A 38 34.46 -17.34 -16.17
C SER A 38 35.16 -17.44 -14.83
N ASP A 39 35.85 -16.37 -14.39
CA ASP A 39 36.33 -16.17 -13.01
C ASP A 39 35.18 -16.09 -11.99
N ALA A 40 33.92 -16.35 -12.40
CA ALA A 40 32.78 -16.43 -11.51
C ALA A 40 32.92 -17.64 -10.61
N ALA A 41 32.91 -17.42 -9.29
CA ALA A 41 32.80 -18.46 -8.30
C ALA A 41 31.67 -19.43 -8.68
N ALA A 42 31.87 -20.74 -8.42
CA ALA A 42 30.88 -21.77 -8.70
C ALA A 42 29.52 -21.31 -8.15
N THR A 43 28.50 -21.18 -9.02
CA THR A 43 27.17 -20.73 -8.60
C THR A 43 26.59 -21.73 -7.61
N ARG A 44 26.18 -21.25 -6.44
CA ARG A 44 25.47 -22.04 -5.40
C ARG A 44 24.07 -22.43 -5.86
N GLY A 45 23.44 -21.59 -6.69
CA GLY A 45 22.10 -21.84 -7.21
C GLY A 45 21.48 -20.65 -7.94
N VAL A 46 20.25 -20.88 -8.40
CA VAL A 46 19.40 -19.86 -9.01
C VAL A 46 18.29 -19.55 -8.02
N LEU A 47 18.12 -18.28 -7.67
CA LEU A 47 17.01 -17.79 -6.85
C LEU A 47 15.92 -17.25 -7.79
N ARG A 48 14.70 -17.75 -7.62
CA ARG A 48 13.52 -17.39 -8.44
C ARG A 48 12.60 -16.52 -7.61
N ILE A 49 12.31 -15.34 -8.12
CA ILE A 49 11.42 -14.39 -7.46
C ILE A 49 10.26 -14.01 -8.37
N GLY A 50 9.03 -14.11 -7.84
CA GLY A 50 7.82 -13.59 -8.48
C GLY A 50 7.68 -12.10 -8.25
N VAL A 51 7.53 -11.33 -9.33
CA VAL A 51 7.41 -9.86 -9.31
C VAL A 51 6.30 -9.42 -10.27
N ASP A 52 6.03 -8.11 -10.29
CA ASP A 52 5.24 -7.42 -11.30
C ASP A 52 5.91 -6.11 -11.70
N ASN A 53 5.23 -5.28 -12.47
CA ASN A 53 5.76 -4.07 -13.07
C ASN A 53 5.73 -2.83 -12.14
N TRP A 54 5.47 -2.98 -10.84
CA TRP A 54 5.61 -1.89 -9.89
C TRP A 54 7.04 -1.36 -9.89
N ILE A 55 7.21 -0.04 -10.04
CA ILE A 55 8.55 0.56 -10.17
C ILE A 55 9.40 0.38 -8.90
N GLY A 56 8.77 0.24 -7.73
CA GLY A 56 9.44 -0.05 -6.46
C GLY A 56 10.22 -1.37 -6.46
N TYR A 57 9.79 -2.35 -7.30
CA TYR A 57 10.48 -3.63 -7.46
C TYR A 57 11.64 -3.60 -8.46
N PHE A 58 11.78 -2.52 -9.25
CA PHE A 58 12.84 -2.45 -10.26
C PHE A 58 14.23 -2.71 -9.69
N PRO A 59 14.65 -2.11 -8.55
CA PRO A 59 15.98 -2.35 -7.99
C PRO A 59 16.23 -3.84 -7.69
N LEU A 60 15.21 -4.59 -7.30
CA LEU A 60 15.31 -6.01 -6.96
C LEU A 60 15.68 -6.88 -8.16
N CYS A 61 15.31 -6.46 -9.38
CA CYS A 61 15.59 -7.18 -10.63
C CYS A 61 16.62 -6.48 -11.53
N SER A 62 17.26 -5.43 -11.04
CA SER A 62 18.18 -4.58 -11.76
C SER A 62 19.52 -5.26 -12.09
N PRO A 63 20.31 -4.72 -13.02
CA PRO A 63 21.69 -5.15 -13.27
C PRO A 63 22.56 -5.07 -12.01
N GLU A 64 22.39 -4.04 -11.17
CA GLU A 64 23.10 -3.87 -9.90
C GLU A 64 22.80 -5.02 -8.93
N MET A 65 21.51 -5.35 -8.75
CA MET A 65 21.09 -6.48 -7.89
C MET A 65 21.70 -7.81 -8.36
N ARG A 66 21.69 -8.04 -9.67
CA ARG A 66 22.28 -9.26 -10.25
C ARG A 66 23.80 -9.32 -9.98
N ARG A 67 24.52 -8.19 -10.02
CA ARG A 67 25.96 -8.12 -9.67
C ARG A 67 26.19 -8.40 -8.20
N ASN A 68 25.43 -7.75 -7.31
CA ASN A 68 25.56 -7.90 -5.87
C ASN A 68 25.26 -9.35 -5.44
N LEU A 69 24.18 -9.95 -5.94
CA LEU A 69 23.81 -11.32 -5.60
C LEU A 69 24.83 -12.35 -6.13
N ARG A 70 25.43 -12.08 -7.30
CA ARG A 70 26.48 -12.94 -7.87
C ARG A 70 27.71 -13.01 -6.99
N SER A 71 28.04 -11.94 -6.25
CA SER A 71 29.14 -11.94 -5.29
C SER A 71 28.95 -12.97 -4.16
N HIS A 72 27.70 -13.32 -3.86
CA HIS A 72 27.33 -14.40 -2.92
C HIS A 72 27.25 -15.80 -3.57
N GLY A 73 27.51 -15.89 -4.88
CA GLY A 73 27.47 -17.14 -5.63
C GLY A 73 26.07 -17.54 -6.12
N TYR A 74 25.07 -16.65 -6.07
CA TYR A 74 23.73 -16.92 -6.59
C TYR A 74 23.47 -16.14 -7.87
N THR A 75 22.58 -16.68 -8.71
CA THR A 75 21.98 -15.95 -9.84
C THR A 75 20.52 -15.68 -9.55
N LEU A 76 19.99 -14.56 -10.07
CA LEU A 76 18.61 -14.14 -9.87
C LEU A 76 17.81 -14.37 -11.15
N GLN A 77 16.63 -14.96 -11.01
CA GLN A 77 15.62 -15.04 -12.06
C GLN A 77 14.34 -14.36 -11.57
N CYS A 78 14.03 -13.20 -12.13
CA CYS A 78 12.77 -12.52 -11.92
C CYS A 78 11.70 -13.08 -12.88
N ILE A 79 10.51 -13.33 -12.36
CA ILE A 79 9.38 -13.90 -13.10
C ILE A 79 8.22 -12.93 -12.92
N ASP A 80 7.96 -12.15 -13.97
CA ASP A 80 6.81 -11.24 -14.01
C ASP A 80 5.55 -12.05 -14.29
N ASP A 81 4.54 -11.90 -13.43
CA ASP A 81 3.24 -12.56 -13.54
C ASP A 81 2.08 -11.56 -13.70
N ALA A 82 2.40 -10.30 -14.01
CA ALA A 82 1.44 -9.21 -14.19
C ALA A 82 0.50 -9.02 -12.98
N ALA A 83 1.06 -9.12 -11.77
CA ALA A 83 0.34 -9.01 -10.48
C ALA A 83 -0.72 -10.11 -10.24
N ASN A 84 -0.55 -11.29 -10.83
CA ASN A 84 -1.38 -12.45 -10.52
C ASN A 84 -0.94 -13.09 -9.18
N TYR A 85 -1.26 -12.40 -8.08
CA TYR A 85 -0.85 -12.80 -6.73
C TYR A 85 -1.31 -14.21 -6.35
N ALA A 86 -2.48 -14.64 -6.80
CA ALA A 86 -2.98 -15.99 -6.55
C ALA A 86 -2.04 -17.06 -7.13
N GLU A 87 -1.67 -16.92 -8.40
CA GLU A 87 -0.73 -17.84 -9.07
C GLU A 87 0.68 -17.73 -8.50
N ARG A 88 1.12 -16.50 -8.13
CA ARG A 88 2.41 -16.24 -7.49
C ARG A 88 2.58 -17.06 -6.21
N PHE A 89 1.56 -17.06 -5.35
CA PHE A 89 1.61 -17.80 -4.11
C PHE A 89 1.39 -19.31 -4.27
N ASP A 90 0.68 -19.76 -5.31
CA ASP A 90 0.65 -21.17 -5.68
C ASP A 90 2.05 -21.64 -6.10
N LYS A 91 2.76 -20.86 -6.93
CA LYS A 91 4.14 -21.16 -7.33
C LYS A 91 5.12 -21.15 -6.14
N LEU A 92 4.92 -20.25 -5.17
CA LEU A 92 5.71 -20.20 -3.93
C LEU A 92 5.46 -21.45 -3.08
N ALA A 93 4.20 -21.87 -2.92
CA ALA A 93 3.81 -23.09 -2.20
C ALA A 93 4.40 -24.36 -2.83
N ASP A 94 4.37 -24.42 -4.17
CA ASP A 94 4.93 -25.54 -4.95
C ASP A 94 6.48 -25.55 -4.99
N GLY A 95 7.16 -24.51 -4.48
CA GLY A 95 8.62 -24.37 -4.59
C GLY A 95 9.12 -24.06 -6.01
N LYS A 96 8.23 -23.59 -6.90
CA LYS A 96 8.58 -23.08 -8.23
C LYS A 96 9.14 -21.66 -8.15
N LEU A 97 8.79 -20.92 -7.12
CA LEU A 97 9.40 -19.67 -6.68
C LEU A 97 10.09 -19.91 -5.32
N ASP A 98 11.19 -19.21 -5.10
CA ASP A 98 11.92 -19.20 -3.85
C ASP A 98 11.52 -18.00 -2.99
N PHE A 99 11.17 -16.89 -3.68
CA PHE A 99 10.73 -15.63 -3.12
C PHE A 99 9.55 -15.06 -3.92
N ALA A 100 8.83 -14.15 -3.30
CA ALA A 100 7.76 -13.39 -3.93
C ALA A 100 7.72 -11.97 -3.35
N VAL A 101 7.33 -10.99 -4.17
CA VAL A 101 6.93 -9.67 -3.69
C VAL A 101 5.40 -9.59 -3.65
N ALA A 102 4.87 -8.76 -2.79
CA ALA A 102 3.46 -8.44 -2.72
C ALA A 102 3.27 -7.22 -1.83
N THR A 103 2.08 -6.63 -1.85
CA THR A 103 1.65 -5.74 -0.77
C THR A 103 1.10 -6.54 0.42
N VAL A 104 1.09 -5.93 1.60
CA VAL A 104 0.58 -6.56 2.83
C VAL A 104 -0.86 -7.05 2.66
N ASP A 105 -1.74 -6.24 2.07
CA ASP A 105 -3.14 -6.59 1.81
C ASP A 105 -3.26 -7.76 0.82
N SER A 106 -2.50 -7.74 -0.28
CA SER A 106 -2.49 -8.82 -1.27
C SER A 106 -1.98 -10.13 -0.69
N TRP A 107 -0.99 -10.05 0.23
CA TRP A 107 -0.51 -11.21 0.98
C TRP A 107 -1.60 -11.77 1.92
N LEU A 108 -2.30 -10.91 2.66
CA LEU A 108 -3.40 -11.34 3.52
C LEU A 108 -4.54 -11.97 2.71
N LEU A 109 -4.95 -11.31 1.62
CA LEU A 109 -6.07 -11.75 0.79
C LEU A 109 -5.81 -13.08 0.09
N ASN A 110 -4.64 -13.23 -0.54
CA ASN A 110 -4.33 -14.39 -1.37
C ASN A 110 -3.54 -15.47 -0.64
N GLY A 111 -2.75 -15.11 0.37
CA GLY A 111 -1.92 -16.05 1.15
C GLY A 111 -2.71 -16.84 2.17
N SER A 112 -3.79 -16.27 2.74
CA SER A 112 -4.60 -16.91 3.79
C SER A 112 -5.18 -18.25 3.34
N ASN A 113 -5.75 -18.33 2.15
CA ASN A 113 -6.35 -19.54 1.59
C ASN A 113 -5.32 -20.63 1.24
N ARG A 114 -4.02 -20.29 1.30
CA ARG A 114 -2.87 -21.17 1.01
C ARG A 114 -2.06 -21.48 2.27
N GLY A 115 -2.59 -21.13 3.45
CA GLY A 115 -1.89 -21.34 4.73
C GLY A 115 -0.57 -20.57 4.85
N TYR A 116 -0.43 -19.47 4.12
CA TYR A 116 0.76 -18.62 4.07
C TYR A 116 2.04 -19.43 3.74
N PRO A 117 2.30 -19.70 2.45
CA PRO A 117 3.41 -20.54 2.02
C PRO A 117 4.81 -19.94 2.25
N GLY A 118 4.90 -18.72 2.75
CA GLY A 118 6.13 -18.00 3.07
C GLY A 118 6.02 -17.21 4.36
N VAL A 119 7.03 -16.40 4.63
CA VAL A 119 7.07 -15.39 5.70
C VAL A 119 7.69 -14.09 5.16
N ILE A 120 7.25 -12.97 5.69
CA ILE A 120 7.78 -11.65 5.35
C ILE A 120 9.18 -11.52 5.96
N VAL A 121 10.19 -11.24 5.12
CA VAL A 121 11.59 -11.11 5.53
C VAL A 121 12.14 -9.69 5.39
N ALA A 122 11.46 -8.83 4.63
CA ALA A 122 11.76 -7.39 4.55
C ALA A 122 10.54 -6.60 4.08
N VAL A 123 10.50 -5.31 4.40
CA VAL A 123 9.71 -4.31 3.69
C VAL A 123 10.56 -3.77 2.55
N ILE A 124 10.00 -3.72 1.35
CA ILE A 124 10.64 -3.21 0.13
C ILE A 124 10.49 -1.71 0.09
N ASP A 125 9.24 -1.26 0.06
CA ASP A 125 8.89 0.16 0.01
C ASP A 125 7.48 0.42 0.57
N GLU A 126 7.15 1.69 0.65
CA GLU A 126 5.79 2.18 0.85
C GLU A 126 5.41 3.06 -0.34
N SER A 127 4.21 2.89 -0.90
CA SER A 127 3.67 3.82 -1.87
C SER A 127 3.42 5.18 -1.21
N LYS A 128 4.08 6.23 -1.72
CA LYS A 128 4.02 7.62 -1.23
C LYS A 128 3.69 8.58 -2.38
N GLY A 129 2.63 8.30 -3.10
CA GLY A 129 2.17 9.08 -4.25
C GLY A 129 2.09 8.24 -5.53
N GLY A 130 2.50 6.97 -5.45
CA GLY A 130 2.41 6.04 -6.57
C GLY A 130 1.00 5.65 -6.93
N ASP A 131 0.06 5.67 -5.97
CA ASP A 131 -1.33 5.28 -6.16
C ASP A 131 -2.31 6.42 -5.82
N ALA A 132 -3.40 6.52 -6.57
CA ALA A 132 -4.43 7.54 -6.31
C ALA A 132 -5.81 7.16 -6.83
N ILE A 133 -6.84 7.72 -6.21
CA ILE A 133 -8.21 7.76 -6.72
C ILE A 133 -8.39 9.05 -7.51
N ILE A 134 -8.56 8.93 -8.82
CA ILE A 134 -8.77 10.04 -9.75
C ILE A 134 -10.22 10.04 -10.21
N ALA A 135 -10.83 11.22 -10.23
CA ALA A 135 -12.23 11.38 -10.63
C ALA A 135 -12.41 12.52 -11.63
N ARG A 136 -13.54 12.50 -12.32
CA ARG A 136 -13.99 13.65 -13.12
C ARG A 136 -14.60 14.69 -12.19
N SER A 137 -13.98 15.86 -12.10
CA SER A 137 -14.36 16.92 -11.13
C SER A 137 -15.79 17.44 -11.29
N GLU A 138 -16.36 17.37 -12.49
CA GLU A 138 -17.76 17.72 -12.78
C GLU A 138 -18.79 16.78 -12.14
N ARG A 139 -18.38 15.54 -11.84
CA ARG A 139 -19.21 14.48 -11.27
C ARG A 139 -18.91 14.26 -9.79
N ILE A 140 -17.64 14.20 -9.45
CA ILE A 140 -17.13 13.84 -8.13
C ILE A 140 -16.10 14.87 -7.70
N ALA A 141 -16.44 15.72 -6.74
CA ALA A 141 -15.56 16.78 -6.25
C ALA A 141 -14.72 16.34 -5.03
N ASP A 142 -15.26 15.44 -4.21
CA ASP A 142 -14.66 14.90 -2.99
C ASP A 142 -15.16 13.47 -2.72
N LEU A 143 -14.63 12.83 -1.67
CA LEU A 143 -15.03 11.46 -1.32
C LEU A 143 -16.50 11.37 -0.89
N ASN A 144 -17.07 12.40 -0.24
CA ASN A 144 -18.47 12.37 0.16
C ASN A 144 -19.42 12.34 -1.06
N ALA A 145 -18.99 12.94 -2.19
CA ALA A 145 -19.77 12.92 -3.42
C ALA A 145 -19.91 11.51 -4.01
N LEU A 146 -19.00 10.59 -3.68
CA LEU A 146 -19.12 9.17 -4.08
C LEU A 146 -20.39 8.52 -3.53
N THR A 147 -20.79 8.86 -2.30
CA THR A 147 -21.99 8.31 -1.68
C THR A 147 -23.31 8.86 -2.24
N GLN A 148 -23.25 10.05 -2.84
CA GLN A 148 -24.44 10.80 -3.30
C GLN A 148 -24.68 10.66 -4.80
N SER A 149 -23.72 10.14 -5.56
CA SER A 149 -23.77 10.06 -7.01
C SER A 149 -24.62 8.90 -7.49
N LYS A 150 -25.71 9.22 -8.21
CA LYS A 150 -26.56 8.21 -8.83
C LYS A 150 -25.84 7.56 -10.02
N GLY A 151 -25.89 6.23 -10.06
CA GLY A 151 -25.29 5.44 -11.15
C GLY A 151 -23.76 5.51 -11.17
N LEU A 152 -23.14 5.80 -10.04
CA LEU A 152 -21.68 5.82 -9.86
C LEU A 152 -21.01 4.59 -10.48
N LYS A 153 -19.89 4.83 -11.17
CA LYS A 153 -19.00 3.78 -11.69
C LYS A 153 -17.56 4.11 -11.33
N ILE A 154 -16.86 3.14 -10.77
CA ILE A 154 -15.43 3.25 -10.40
C ILE A 154 -14.67 2.10 -11.05
N ALA A 155 -13.64 2.42 -11.83
CA ALA A 155 -12.71 1.44 -12.36
C ALA A 155 -11.59 1.15 -11.36
N PHE A 156 -11.22 -0.11 -11.19
CA PHE A 156 -10.12 -0.54 -10.32
C PHE A 156 -9.66 -1.94 -10.73
N THR A 157 -8.45 -2.33 -10.33
CA THR A 157 -7.92 -3.68 -10.52
C THR A 157 -8.29 -4.53 -9.31
N PRO A 158 -9.08 -5.61 -9.47
CA PRO A 158 -9.48 -6.48 -8.35
C PRO A 158 -8.30 -7.20 -7.69
N ALA A 159 -8.44 -7.50 -6.40
CA ALA A 159 -7.48 -8.26 -5.57
C ALA A 159 -6.04 -7.69 -5.61
N SER A 160 -5.90 -6.38 -5.79
CA SER A 160 -4.65 -5.64 -5.91
C SER A 160 -4.59 -4.46 -4.94
N PRO A 161 -3.42 -3.79 -4.80
CA PRO A 161 -3.28 -2.54 -4.04
C PRO A 161 -4.29 -1.45 -4.43
N SER A 162 -4.66 -1.39 -5.71
CA SER A 162 -5.70 -0.48 -6.23
C SER A 162 -7.06 -0.70 -5.54
N GLU A 163 -7.50 -1.94 -5.44
CA GLU A 163 -8.73 -2.26 -4.69
C GLU A 163 -8.56 -2.00 -3.19
N HIS A 164 -7.38 -2.27 -2.63
CA HIS A 164 -7.12 -2.02 -1.21
C HIS A 164 -7.19 -0.54 -0.86
N LEU A 165 -6.65 0.36 -1.70
CA LEU A 165 -6.80 1.80 -1.52
C LEU A 165 -8.29 2.19 -1.48
N LEU A 166 -9.10 1.67 -2.40
CA LEU A 166 -10.53 1.94 -2.43
C LEU A 166 -11.26 1.37 -1.20
N LYS A 167 -10.93 0.14 -0.78
CA LYS A 167 -11.47 -0.47 0.44
C LYS A 167 -11.11 0.30 1.70
N SER A 168 -9.86 0.78 1.79
CA SER A 168 -9.40 1.60 2.91
C SER A 168 -10.16 2.91 2.99
N VAL A 169 -10.33 3.60 1.86
CA VAL A 169 -11.11 4.83 1.79
C VAL A 169 -12.59 4.56 2.11
N ASN A 170 -13.16 3.45 1.61
CA ASN A 170 -14.52 3.05 1.94
C ASN A 170 -14.73 2.85 3.45
N ALA A 171 -13.82 2.12 4.10
CA ALA A 171 -13.90 1.84 5.54
C ALA A 171 -13.70 3.11 6.39
N HIS A 172 -12.72 3.96 6.02
CA HIS A 172 -12.38 5.14 6.81
C HIS A 172 -13.38 6.29 6.65
N PHE A 173 -14.02 6.45 5.48
CA PHE A 173 -14.93 7.56 5.16
C PHE A 173 -16.41 7.14 5.05
N ASP A 174 -16.74 5.90 5.42
CA ASP A 174 -18.13 5.36 5.41
C ASP A 174 -18.85 5.55 4.07
N LEU A 175 -18.17 5.19 2.98
CA LEU A 175 -18.75 5.42 1.64
C LEU A 175 -19.86 4.40 1.30
N GLY A 176 -19.94 3.28 1.99
CA GLY A 176 -20.95 2.25 1.78
C GLY A 176 -20.86 1.54 0.43
N LEU A 177 -19.70 1.59 -0.23
CA LEU A 177 -19.50 0.99 -1.55
C LEU A 177 -19.58 -0.54 -1.50
N TYR A 178 -18.89 -1.16 -0.53
CA TYR A 178 -18.81 -2.62 -0.37
C TYR A 178 -19.96 -3.23 0.46
N ASN A 179 -21.07 -2.50 0.60
CA ASN A 179 -22.26 -3.07 1.26
C ASN A 179 -22.83 -4.23 0.42
N ARG A 180 -23.22 -5.32 1.06
CA ARG A 180 -23.78 -6.51 0.41
C ARG A 180 -24.90 -6.15 -0.58
N GLY A 181 -24.77 -6.63 -1.81
CA GLY A 181 -25.73 -6.40 -2.89
C GLY A 181 -25.63 -5.05 -3.61
N ASN A 182 -24.58 -4.29 -3.33
CA ASN A 182 -24.29 -3.00 -4.00
C ASN A 182 -23.09 -3.10 -4.93
N ASP A 183 -23.14 -3.96 -5.95
CA ASP A 183 -21.99 -4.18 -6.86
C ASP A 183 -22.06 -3.37 -8.15
N LYS A 184 -23.15 -2.63 -8.37
CA LYS A 184 -23.41 -1.92 -9.64
C LYS A 184 -22.42 -0.80 -9.93
N TRP A 185 -21.73 -0.29 -8.92
CA TRP A 185 -20.73 0.76 -9.05
C TRP A 185 -19.38 0.23 -9.58
N GLN A 186 -19.12 -1.07 -9.45
CA GLN A 186 -17.86 -1.70 -9.81
C GLN A 186 -17.67 -1.74 -11.34
N SER A 187 -16.45 -1.43 -11.78
CA SER A 187 -15.99 -1.60 -13.15
C SER A 187 -14.58 -2.20 -13.15
N PRO A 188 -14.48 -3.52 -12.92
CA PRO A 188 -13.20 -4.20 -12.86
C PRO A 188 -12.37 -3.97 -14.12
N SER A 189 -11.05 -3.81 -13.96
CA SER A 189 -10.10 -3.53 -15.02
C SER A 189 -8.90 -4.47 -14.91
N ASP A 190 -8.32 -4.81 -16.03
CA ASP A 190 -7.07 -5.55 -16.10
C ASP A 190 -5.89 -4.56 -16.10
N GLY A 191 -5.52 -4.12 -14.90
CA GLY A 191 -4.45 -3.15 -14.67
C GLY A 191 -4.87 -1.68 -14.75
N SER A 192 -3.95 -0.79 -14.33
CA SER A 192 -4.13 0.66 -14.26
C SER A 192 -4.42 1.29 -15.62
N ALA A 193 -3.72 0.87 -16.67
CA ALA A 193 -3.92 1.42 -18.01
C ALA A 193 -5.35 1.18 -18.53
N ALA A 194 -5.93 -0.01 -18.29
CA ALA A 194 -7.31 -0.30 -18.66
C ALA A 194 -8.32 0.51 -17.82
N ALA A 195 -8.03 0.74 -16.53
CA ALA A 195 -8.83 1.62 -15.68
C ALA A 195 -8.77 3.09 -16.15
N LEU A 196 -7.57 3.57 -16.52
CA LEU A 196 -7.38 4.89 -17.11
C LEU A 196 -8.17 5.05 -18.41
N ASP A 197 -8.13 4.07 -19.30
CA ASP A 197 -8.88 4.09 -20.55
C ASP A 197 -10.40 4.20 -20.31
N GLN A 198 -10.92 3.50 -19.32
CA GLN A 198 -12.33 3.63 -18.95
C GLN A 198 -12.66 5.05 -18.48
N LEU A 199 -11.79 5.65 -17.64
CA LEU A 199 -11.97 7.02 -17.12
C LEU A 199 -11.93 8.05 -18.24
N LEU A 200 -10.92 8.00 -19.12
CA LEU A 200 -10.73 8.96 -20.22
C LEU A 200 -11.84 8.85 -21.29
N ASN A 201 -12.40 7.66 -21.49
CA ASN A 201 -13.51 7.44 -22.41
C ASN A 201 -14.90 7.66 -21.77
N ASN A 202 -14.96 8.27 -20.57
CA ASN A 202 -16.20 8.58 -19.85
C ASN A 202 -17.09 7.34 -19.55
N LYS A 203 -16.51 6.15 -19.45
CA LYS A 203 -17.23 4.92 -19.09
C LYS A 203 -17.44 4.81 -17.59
N VAL A 204 -16.59 5.49 -16.80
CA VAL A 204 -16.63 5.53 -15.33
C VAL A 204 -16.50 6.97 -14.83
N ASP A 205 -16.90 7.22 -13.60
CA ASP A 205 -16.84 8.53 -12.94
C ASP A 205 -15.52 8.75 -12.21
N ALA A 206 -14.91 7.65 -11.73
CA ALA A 206 -13.61 7.63 -11.07
C ALA A 206 -12.84 6.37 -11.44
N ALA A 207 -11.52 6.41 -11.23
CA ALA A 207 -10.64 5.24 -11.37
C ALA A 207 -9.59 5.24 -10.25
N VAL A 208 -9.22 4.06 -9.78
CA VAL A 208 -8.05 3.87 -8.92
C VAL A 208 -6.88 3.48 -9.81
N LEU A 209 -5.86 4.30 -9.81
CA LEU A 209 -4.73 4.21 -10.71
C LEU A 209 -3.42 4.20 -9.93
N TRP A 210 -2.38 3.64 -10.57
CA TRP A 210 -0.99 3.83 -10.13
C TRP A 210 -0.16 4.48 -11.24
N GLU A 211 1.01 4.99 -10.88
CA GLU A 211 1.91 5.63 -11.83
C GLU A 211 2.40 4.66 -12.93
N PRO A 212 2.56 5.13 -14.18
CA PRO A 212 2.48 6.51 -14.67
C PRO A 212 1.06 7.00 -15.01
N ASP A 213 0.02 6.23 -14.76
CA ASP A 213 -1.35 6.53 -15.21
C ASP A 213 -2.03 7.60 -14.36
N VAL A 214 -1.63 7.77 -13.09
CA VAL A 214 -2.02 8.89 -12.24
C VAL A 214 -1.62 10.22 -12.90
N SER A 215 -0.35 10.37 -13.27
CA SER A 215 0.16 11.55 -13.96
C SER A 215 -0.51 11.77 -15.31
N ARG A 216 -0.76 10.70 -16.07
CA ARG A 216 -1.48 10.78 -17.36
C ARG A 216 -2.92 11.26 -17.21
N ALA A 217 -3.61 10.79 -16.17
CA ALA A 217 -4.97 11.23 -15.86
C ALA A 217 -5.00 12.70 -15.47
N LEU A 218 -4.13 13.11 -14.53
CA LEU A 218 -4.08 14.49 -14.03
C LEU A 218 -3.64 15.52 -15.09
N ALA A 219 -2.91 15.11 -16.12
CA ALA A 219 -2.61 15.96 -17.27
C ALA A 219 -3.84 16.30 -18.12
N LYS A 220 -4.99 15.63 -17.91
CA LYS A 220 -6.24 15.92 -18.61
C LYS A 220 -7.08 16.93 -17.82
N ARG A 221 -7.57 17.94 -18.53
CA ARG A 221 -8.47 18.95 -17.93
C ARG A 221 -9.74 18.29 -17.40
N GLY A 222 -10.16 18.69 -16.21
CA GLY A 222 -11.39 18.19 -15.58
C GLY A 222 -11.18 16.94 -14.73
N MET A 223 -9.95 16.46 -14.58
CA MET A 223 -9.61 15.41 -13.64
C MET A 223 -9.18 16.01 -12.29
N VAL A 224 -9.53 15.32 -11.20
CA VAL A 224 -9.17 15.70 -9.83
C VAL A 224 -8.71 14.47 -9.07
N LYS A 225 -7.64 14.61 -8.30
CA LYS A 225 -7.23 13.61 -7.32
C LYS A 225 -8.08 13.76 -6.06
N LEU A 226 -8.82 12.72 -5.69
CA LEU A 226 -9.62 12.69 -4.48
C LEU A 226 -8.73 12.43 -3.26
N VAL A 227 -7.90 11.40 -3.35
CA VAL A 227 -6.89 11.00 -2.36
C VAL A 227 -5.77 10.26 -3.09
N GLY A 228 -4.53 10.45 -2.65
CA GLY A 228 -3.36 9.72 -3.10
C GLY A 228 -2.57 9.16 -1.93
N THR A 229 -1.68 8.22 -2.20
CA THR A 229 -0.85 7.59 -1.15
C THR A 229 0.20 8.53 -0.57
N GLU A 230 0.53 9.64 -1.21
CA GLU A 230 1.37 10.70 -0.64
C GLU A 230 0.77 11.33 0.63
N ASP A 231 -0.54 11.24 0.77
CA ASP A 231 -1.29 11.77 1.90
C ASP A 231 -1.51 10.73 3.01
N THR A 232 -1.05 9.49 2.80
CA THR A 232 -1.30 8.36 3.71
C THR A 232 -0.02 7.89 4.42
N ASP A 233 -0.19 7.09 5.47
CA ASP A 233 0.90 6.43 6.20
C ASP A 233 0.63 4.93 6.30
N LYS A 234 1.55 4.11 5.79
CA LYS A 234 1.51 2.64 5.79
C LYS A 234 0.20 2.05 5.23
N LEU A 235 -0.33 2.67 4.19
CA LEU A 235 -1.56 2.20 3.56
C LEU A 235 -1.29 1.10 2.54
N ILE A 236 -0.32 1.32 1.64
CA ILE A 236 0.18 0.34 0.68
C ILE A 236 1.65 0.12 1.00
N VAL A 237 1.96 -1.05 1.52
CA VAL A 237 3.31 -1.44 1.96
C VAL A 237 3.73 -2.69 1.21
N ASP A 238 4.81 -2.57 0.47
CA ASP A 238 5.38 -3.62 -0.34
C ASP A 238 6.38 -4.46 0.46
N ILE A 239 6.23 -5.77 0.37
CA ILE A 239 6.96 -6.74 1.19
C ILE A 239 7.67 -7.79 0.34
N LEU A 240 8.81 -8.24 0.84
CA LEU A 240 9.53 -9.39 0.33
C LEU A 240 9.20 -10.62 1.19
N ILE A 241 8.71 -11.66 0.54
CA ILE A 241 8.30 -12.91 1.15
C ILE A 241 9.29 -13.98 0.73
N ALA A 242 9.88 -14.69 1.70
CA ALA A 242 10.66 -15.89 1.46
C ALA A 242 9.78 -17.13 1.67
N GLY A 243 9.85 -18.10 0.76
CA GLY A 243 9.16 -19.37 0.90
C GLY A 243 9.59 -20.09 2.18
N ARG A 244 8.64 -20.77 2.86
CA ARG A 244 8.96 -21.49 4.12
C ARG A 244 10.09 -22.49 3.95
N ARG A 245 10.20 -23.10 2.76
CA ARG A 245 11.30 -24.00 2.43
C ARG A 245 12.64 -23.28 2.43
N GLN A 246 12.73 -22.08 1.85
CA GLN A 246 13.96 -21.28 1.83
C GLN A 246 14.39 -20.90 3.24
N VAL A 247 13.46 -20.42 4.05
CA VAL A 247 13.76 -20.05 5.45
C VAL A 247 14.24 -21.24 6.29
N SER A 248 13.71 -22.46 6.04
CA SER A 248 14.02 -23.65 6.85
C SER A 248 15.22 -24.46 6.34
N GLN A 249 15.50 -24.45 5.04
CA GLN A 249 16.50 -25.33 4.40
C GLN A 249 17.67 -24.58 3.77
N ASP A 250 17.51 -23.30 3.41
CA ASP A 250 18.53 -22.48 2.75
C ASP A 250 18.52 -21.04 3.27
N ALA A 251 18.67 -20.89 4.58
CA ALA A 251 18.71 -19.57 5.23
C ALA A 251 19.83 -18.66 4.68
N ASP A 252 20.94 -19.26 4.20
CA ASP A 252 22.04 -18.54 3.56
C ASP A 252 21.59 -17.83 2.28
N ALA A 253 20.72 -18.45 1.49
CA ALA A 253 20.15 -17.83 0.28
C ALA A 253 19.27 -16.62 0.62
N VAL A 254 18.47 -16.71 1.68
CA VAL A 254 17.66 -15.59 2.18
C VAL A 254 18.57 -14.45 2.62
N GLN A 255 19.62 -14.76 3.39
CA GLN A 255 20.58 -13.77 3.87
C GLN A 255 21.34 -13.10 2.72
N ALA A 256 21.77 -13.87 1.72
CA ALA A 256 22.47 -13.39 0.53
C ALA A 256 21.59 -12.45 -0.32
N LEU A 257 20.30 -12.81 -0.50
CA LEU A 257 19.36 -11.99 -1.24
C LEU A 257 19.14 -10.63 -0.54
N LEU A 258 18.94 -10.64 0.78
CA LEU A 258 18.73 -9.41 1.56
C LEU A 258 19.99 -8.53 1.61
N ASP A 259 21.16 -9.09 1.78
CA ASP A 259 22.42 -8.32 1.73
C ASP A 259 22.61 -7.67 0.35
N ALA A 260 22.41 -8.42 -0.73
CA ALA A 260 22.46 -7.91 -2.09
C ALA A 260 21.41 -6.81 -2.34
N TRP A 261 20.20 -6.98 -1.82
CA TRP A 261 19.11 -6.01 -1.92
C TRP A 261 19.48 -4.67 -1.26
N PHE A 262 19.89 -4.69 0.00
CA PHE A 262 20.21 -3.45 0.71
C PHE A 262 21.44 -2.74 0.13
N LYS A 263 22.45 -3.47 -0.32
CA LYS A 263 23.59 -2.89 -1.06
C LYS A 263 23.14 -2.25 -2.38
N THR A 264 22.19 -2.85 -3.07
CA THR A 264 21.62 -2.29 -4.30
C THR A 264 20.89 -0.98 -4.03
N LEU A 265 20.07 -0.93 -3.00
CA LEU A 265 19.37 0.30 -2.59
C LEU A 265 20.35 1.40 -2.18
N GLU A 266 21.41 1.07 -1.42
CA GLU A 266 22.45 2.00 -1.03
C GLU A 266 23.17 2.58 -2.26
N SER A 267 23.53 1.73 -3.22
CA SER A 267 24.15 2.14 -4.48
C SER A 267 23.27 3.11 -5.27
N TYR A 268 22.00 2.81 -5.44
CA TYR A 268 21.05 3.66 -6.15
C TYR A 268 20.68 4.93 -5.39
N SER A 269 20.65 4.88 -4.07
CA SER A 269 20.46 6.07 -3.23
C SER A 269 21.65 7.04 -3.37
N ALA A 270 22.87 6.52 -3.43
CA ALA A 270 24.07 7.31 -3.67
C ALA A 270 24.13 7.87 -5.10
N SER A 271 23.50 7.22 -6.07
CA SER A 271 23.48 7.62 -7.48
C SER A 271 22.12 7.42 -8.14
N ARG A 272 21.16 8.32 -7.86
CA ARG A 272 19.83 8.33 -8.50
C ARG A 272 19.91 8.35 -10.04
N GLY A 273 20.95 8.98 -10.60
CA GLY A 273 21.15 9.01 -12.05
C GLY A 273 21.41 7.63 -12.65
N THR A 274 22.13 6.76 -11.94
CA THR A 274 22.36 5.37 -12.35
C THR A 274 21.05 4.57 -12.32
N LEU A 275 20.27 4.71 -11.28
CA LEU A 275 18.93 4.07 -11.21
C LEU A 275 18.05 4.46 -12.40
N ILE A 276 17.97 5.77 -12.69
CA ILE A 276 17.16 6.26 -13.82
C ILE A 276 17.68 5.69 -15.14
N GLN A 277 19.01 5.66 -15.33
CA GLN A 277 19.60 5.11 -16.55
C GLN A 277 19.31 3.62 -16.71
N ASP A 278 19.48 2.83 -15.65
CA ASP A 278 19.19 1.39 -15.67
C ASP A 278 17.70 1.13 -15.98
N ILE A 279 16.78 1.96 -15.43
CA ILE A 279 15.34 1.87 -15.76
C ILE A 279 15.10 2.15 -17.25
N LEU A 280 15.71 3.20 -17.80
CA LEU A 280 15.55 3.56 -19.21
C LEU A 280 16.13 2.51 -20.16
N ASP A 281 17.19 1.82 -19.74
CA ASP A 281 17.87 0.79 -20.55
C ASP A 281 17.12 -0.57 -20.49
N GLU A 282 16.45 -0.88 -19.38
CA GLU A 282 15.77 -2.16 -19.16
C GLU A 282 14.24 -2.09 -19.42
N THR A 283 13.66 -0.89 -19.66
CA THR A 283 12.21 -0.70 -19.87
C THR A 283 11.94 0.23 -21.05
N ASP A 284 10.69 0.20 -21.53
CA ASP A 284 10.22 1.13 -22.59
C ASP A 284 9.77 2.51 -22.02
N LEU A 285 10.06 2.80 -20.75
CA LEU A 285 9.67 4.05 -20.10
C LEU A 285 10.49 5.24 -20.60
N LYS A 286 9.86 6.41 -20.63
CA LYS A 286 10.52 7.68 -20.94
C LYS A 286 10.92 8.39 -19.66
N ARG A 287 11.98 9.18 -19.70
CA ARG A 287 12.47 9.92 -18.52
C ARG A 287 11.42 10.73 -17.79
N ASN A 288 10.55 11.41 -18.53
CA ASN A 288 9.44 12.20 -17.95
C ASN A 288 8.34 11.35 -17.28
N GLN A 289 8.37 10.03 -17.45
CA GLN A 289 7.51 9.08 -16.74
C GLN A 289 8.21 8.51 -15.51
N VAL A 290 9.53 8.29 -15.62
CA VAL A 290 10.33 7.68 -14.54
C VAL A 290 10.39 8.59 -13.30
N ASP A 291 10.64 9.89 -13.48
CA ASP A 291 10.80 10.80 -12.34
C ASP A 291 9.57 10.83 -11.41
N PRO A 292 8.32 11.03 -11.90
CA PRO A 292 7.13 10.97 -11.05
C PRO A 292 6.89 9.60 -10.39
N MET A 293 7.21 8.51 -11.12
CA MET A 293 7.09 7.16 -10.56
C MET A 293 8.03 6.96 -9.37
N LEU A 294 9.29 7.40 -9.50
CA LEU A 294 10.28 7.30 -8.43
C LEU A 294 10.00 8.21 -7.23
N GLU A 295 9.32 9.34 -7.45
CA GLU A 295 8.86 10.23 -6.37
C GLU A 295 7.73 9.58 -5.55
N GLY A 296 6.96 8.67 -6.16
CA GLY A 296 5.88 7.93 -5.53
C GLY A 296 6.32 6.71 -4.72
N VAL A 297 7.63 6.42 -4.59
CA VAL A 297 8.17 5.24 -3.90
C VAL A 297 9.06 5.65 -2.74
N ALA A 298 8.74 5.20 -1.54
CA ALA A 298 9.59 5.33 -0.37
C ALA A 298 10.25 3.99 -0.04
N TRP A 299 11.42 3.71 -0.63
CA TRP A 299 12.16 2.49 -0.35
C TRP A 299 12.59 2.39 1.10
N ALA A 300 12.43 1.20 1.69
CA ALA A 300 12.89 0.88 3.03
C ALA A 300 14.29 0.24 2.98
N GLY A 301 15.32 1.01 3.30
CA GLY A 301 16.68 0.50 3.46
C GLY A 301 16.83 -0.38 4.71
N LEU A 302 18.06 -0.86 4.95
CA LEU A 302 18.34 -1.73 6.10
C LEU A 302 18.10 -1.01 7.44
N ALA A 303 18.43 0.29 7.53
CA ALA A 303 18.21 1.08 8.73
C ALA A 303 16.72 1.22 9.04
N GLU A 304 15.90 1.55 8.04
CA GLU A 304 14.44 1.65 8.16
C GLU A 304 13.81 0.29 8.49
N ASN A 305 14.22 -0.78 7.78
CA ASN A 305 13.75 -2.12 8.09
C ASN A 305 14.03 -2.50 9.55
N GLY A 306 15.26 -2.25 10.03
CA GLY A 306 15.65 -2.58 11.40
C GLY A 306 14.95 -1.76 12.48
N THR A 307 14.70 -0.47 12.23
CA THR A 307 14.20 0.45 13.27
C THR A 307 12.71 0.76 13.17
N LEU A 308 12.17 0.91 11.93
CA LEU A 308 10.78 1.36 11.72
C LEU A 308 9.81 0.21 11.44
N TRP A 309 10.29 -0.86 10.80
CA TRP A 309 9.42 -1.93 10.32
C TRP A 309 9.47 -3.18 11.18
N PHE A 310 10.64 -3.61 11.70
CA PHE A 310 10.82 -4.85 12.46
C PHE A 310 11.20 -4.64 13.92
N ASP A 311 11.37 -3.41 14.39
CA ASP A 311 11.79 -3.07 15.77
C ASP A 311 12.90 -4.00 16.33
N VAL A 312 14.01 -4.09 15.59
CA VAL A 312 15.13 -4.99 15.94
C VAL A 312 15.74 -4.65 17.29
N LEU A 313 15.75 -3.36 17.66
CA LEU A 313 16.37 -2.88 18.89
C LEU A 313 15.49 -3.01 20.13
N GLN A 314 14.22 -3.40 19.97
CA GLN A 314 13.24 -3.54 21.06
C GLN A 314 13.28 -2.33 22.03
N ARG A 315 13.42 -1.12 21.48
CA ARG A 315 13.31 0.09 22.27
C ARG A 315 11.87 0.15 22.74
N GLN A 316 11.64 0.01 24.05
CA GLN A 316 10.33 -0.11 24.76
C GLN A 316 9.35 1.04 24.52
N THR A 317 9.39 1.70 23.40
CA THR A 317 8.44 2.72 22.96
C THR A 317 7.35 2.02 22.17
N PHE A 318 6.16 1.93 22.73
CA PHE A 318 4.95 1.47 22.04
C PHE A 318 4.85 2.10 20.65
N GLY A 319 4.66 1.30 19.61
CA GLY A 319 4.38 1.76 18.25
C GLY A 319 5.55 1.76 17.26
N ASN A 320 6.63 1.00 17.49
CA ASN A 320 7.79 0.96 16.59
C ASN A 320 7.83 -0.24 15.62
N ASP A 321 6.84 -1.13 15.66
CA ASP A 321 6.75 -2.25 14.72
C ASP A 321 5.79 -1.89 13.59
N GLY A 322 6.27 -1.09 12.64
CA GLY A 322 5.46 -0.55 11.54
C GLY A 322 4.87 -1.64 10.64
N LEU A 323 5.55 -2.78 10.50
CA LEU A 323 5.05 -3.90 9.71
C LEU A 323 3.85 -4.56 10.42
N ILE A 324 3.92 -4.75 11.74
CA ILE A 324 2.80 -5.31 12.51
C ILE A 324 1.59 -4.39 12.45
N GLU A 325 1.80 -3.07 12.60
CA GLU A 325 0.74 -2.06 12.43
C GLU A 325 0.11 -2.11 11.03
N ALA A 326 0.91 -2.26 9.97
CA ALA A 326 0.41 -2.36 8.60
C ALA A 326 -0.41 -3.65 8.39
N ILE A 327 0.06 -4.80 8.90
CA ILE A 327 -0.65 -6.07 8.83
C ILE A 327 -2.02 -5.99 9.55
N GLN A 328 -2.04 -5.44 10.76
CA GLN A 328 -3.28 -5.31 11.54
C GLN A 328 -4.28 -4.37 10.86
N ALA A 329 -3.81 -3.24 10.34
CA ALA A 329 -4.66 -2.28 9.64
C ALA A 329 -5.24 -2.86 8.34
N ALA A 330 -4.41 -3.53 7.53
CA ALA A 330 -4.88 -4.18 6.30
C ALA A 330 -5.90 -5.29 6.61
N ALA A 331 -5.64 -6.11 7.63
CA ALA A 331 -6.57 -7.14 8.08
C ALA A 331 -7.93 -6.54 8.50
N GLN A 332 -7.91 -5.44 9.26
CA GLN A 332 -9.13 -4.74 9.67
C GLN A 332 -9.91 -4.22 8.47
N VAL A 333 -9.24 -3.57 7.50
CA VAL A 333 -9.86 -3.07 6.27
C VAL A 333 -10.54 -4.19 5.49
N LEU A 334 -9.90 -5.35 5.36
CA LEU A 334 -10.44 -6.51 4.65
C LEU A 334 -11.68 -7.08 5.37
N VAL A 335 -11.69 -7.13 6.70
CA VAL A 335 -12.86 -7.55 7.49
C VAL A 335 -13.98 -6.53 7.38
N GLU A 336 -13.70 -5.23 7.50
CA GLU A 336 -14.72 -4.16 7.41
C GLU A 336 -15.39 -4.12 6.02
N ASN A 337 -14.72 -4.54 4.97
CA ASN A 337 -15.27 -4.61 3.61
C ASN A 337 -15.87 -5.99 3.26
N GLY A 338 -15.81 -6.95 4.17
CA GLY A 338 -16.48 -8.25 4.05
C GLY A 338 -15.71 -9.29 3.22
N ASP A 339 -14.40 -9.09 2.99
CA ASP A 339 -13.54 -10.11 2.38
C ASP A 339 -13.36 -11.31 3.32
N PHE A 340 -13.39 -11.06 4.62
CA PHE A 340 -13.29 -12.08 5.68
C PHE A 340 -14.33 -11.80 6.77
N ASP A 341 -14.91 -12.86 7.33
CA ASP A 341 -15.79 -12.75 8.51
C ASP A 341 -15.00 -12.46 9.80
N HIS A 342 -13.72 -12.85 9.83
CA HIS A 342 -12.77 -12.67 10.95
C HIS A 342 -11.40 -12.33 10.39
N SER A 343 -10.50 -11.88 11.27
CA SER A 343 -9.11 -11.57 10.89
C SER A 343 -8.46 -12.74 10.12
N PRO A 344 -7.88 -12.50 8.93
CA PRO A 344 -7.13 -13.52 8.18
C PRO A 344 -5.78 -13.85 8.81
N VAL A 345 -5.35 -13.12 9.85
CA VAL A 345 -4.07 -13.31 10.52
C VAL A 345 -4.11 -14.58 11.37
N PRO A 346 -3.17 -15.52 11.22
CA PRO A 346 -3.18 -16.80 11.92
C PRO A 346 -3.16 -16.65 13.45
N GLY A 347 -4.26 -17.00 14.11
CA GLY A 347 -4.41 -16.90 15.57
C GLY A 347 -4.39 -15.47 16.09
N ASP A 348 -4.78 -14.50 15.26
CA ASP A 348 -4.72 -13.06 15.53
C ASP A 348 -3.32 -12.56 15.93
N ASP A 349 -2.27 -13.32 15.60
CA ASP A 349 -0.87 -13.00 15.89
C ASP A 349 -0.10 -12.67 14.60
N PRO A 350 0.07 -11.40 14.25
CA PRO A 350 0.74 -10.96 13.03
C PRO A 350 2.23 -11.33 12.97
N TYR A 351 2.88 -11.57 14.11
CA TYR A 351 4.27 -12.03 14.15
C TYR A 351 4.48 -13.39 13.49
N ARG A 352 3.43 -14.22 13.39
CA ARG A 352 3.47 -15.50 12.67
C ARG A 352 3.65 -15.38 11.16
N LEU A 353 3.42 -14.19 10.61
CA LEU A 353 3.59 -13.87 9.20
C LEU A 353 4.99 -13.31 8.88
N THR A 354 5.81 -13.02 9.89
CA THR A 354 7.10 -12.32 9.73
C THR A 354 8.28 -13.14 10.24
N SER A 355 9.49 -12.82 9.76
CA SER A 355 10.74 -13.39 10.27
C SER A 355 11.81 -12.31 10.33
N LYS A 356 11.98 -11.69 11.51
CA LYS A 356 12.92 -10.58 11.71
C LYS A 356 14.39 -11.00 11.85
N GLN A 357 14.67 -12.30 12.00
CA GLN A 357 16.03 -12.80 12.27
C GLN A 357 17.06 -12.37 11.22
N PHE A 358 16.67 -12.32 9.95
CA PHE A 358 17.56 -11.95 8.85
C PHE A 358 17.90 -10.47 8.87
N ILE A 359 16.89 -9.61 9.06
CA ILE A 359 17.07 -8.16 9.23
C ILE A 359 17.90 -7.89 10.49
N GLN A 360 17.61 -8.57 11.59
CA GLN A 360 18.35 -8.41 12.85
C GLN A 360 19.83 -8.74 12.66
N TYR A 361 20.14 -9.84 11.98
CA TYR A 361 21.52 -10.21 11.70
C TYR A 361 22.25 -9.15 10.88
N LEU A 362 21.71 -8.72 9.72
CA LEU A 362 22.33 -7.68 8.87
C LEU A 362 22.45 -6.35 9.59
N TYR A 363 21.40 -5.95 10.30
CA TYR A 363 21.37 -4.68 11.04
C TYR A 363 22.48 -4.63 12.10
N GLN A 364 22.65 -5.68 12.88
CA GLN A 364 23.70 -5.75 13.91
C GLN A 364 25.10 -5.74 13.33
N GLN A 365 25.31 -6.35 12.15
CA GLN A 365 26.59 -6.33 11.45
C GLN A 365 26.92 -4.94 10.90
N THR A 366 25.93 -4.24 10.33
CA THR A 366 26.11 -2.96 9.66
C THR A 366 26.09 -1.78 10.64
N TYR A 367 25.24 -1.87 11.66
CA TYR A 367 25.03 -0.80 12.65
C TYR A 367 25.28 -1.26 14.08
N PRO A 368 26.50 -1.62 14.48
CA PRO A 368 26.79 -2.16 15.82
C PRO A 368 26.45 -1.19 16.96
N ASN A 369 26.43 0.12 16.68
CA ASN A 369 26.06 1.19 17.63
C ASN A 369 24.58 1.65 17.44
N GLY A 370 23.83 0.98 16.59
CA GLY A 370 22.48 1.37 16.18
C GLY A 370 22.47 2.44 15.09
N ALA A 371 21.52 2.35 14.16
CA ALA A 371 21.26 3.40 13.19
C ALA A 371 20.39 4.50 13.82
N SER A 372 20.63 5.75 13.43
CA SER A 372 19.75 6.88 13.77
C SER A 372 18.79 7.11 12.60
N VAL A 373 17.60 6.49 12.66
CA VAL A 373 16.49 6.82 11.78
C VAL A 373 15.45 7.52 12.63
N SER A 374 15.17 8.78 12.33
CA SER A 374 14.09 9.52 12.98
C SER A 374 12.79 9.21 12.21
N ARG A 375 11.82 8.65 12.91
CA ARG A 375 10.45 8.60 12.44
C ARG A 375 9.80 9.95 12.77
N GLU A 376 9.35 10.66 11.75
CA GLU A 376 8.40 11.76 12.00
C GLU A 376 7.14 11.13 12.59
N ASN A 377 6.72 11.65 13.76
CA ASN A 377 5.44 11.23 14.32
C ASN A 377 4.33 11.70 13.38
N SER A 378 3.64 10.77 12.74
CA SER A 378 2.58 11.04 11.76
C SER A 378 1.46 11.95 12.30
N LEU A 379 1.32 12.07 13.61
CA LEU A 379 0.36 12.98 14.24
C LEU A 379 0.90 14.37 14.50
N SER A 380 2.24 14.56 14.60
CA SER A 380 2.91 15.82 14.96
C SER A 380 3.64 16.48 13.78
N SER A 381 3.17 16.30 12.55
CA SER A 381 3.69 17.04 11.39
C SER A 381 3.50 18.54 11.63
N ASP A 382 4.54 19.35 11.37
CA ASP A 382 4.48 20.80 11.52
C ASP A 382 3.54 21.42 10.45
N PHE A 383 2.43 21.96 10.92
CA PHE A 383 1.51 22.70 10.08
C PHE A 383 1.71 24.22 10.26
N LYS A 384 1.77 24.95 9.16
CA LYS A 384 1.84 26.43 9.23
C LYS A 384 0.51 27.00 9.68
N PRO A 385 0.50 28.04 10.55
CA PRO A 385 -0.71 28.76 10.88
C PRO A 385 -1.46 29.25 9.65
N LEU A 386 -2.78 29.14 9.62
CA LEU A 386 -3.63 29.65 8.54
C LEU A 386 -4.61 30.69 9.05
N SER A 387 -4.90 31.69 8.20
CA SER A 387 -6.00 32.64 8.44
C SER A 387 -7.37 31.95 8.30
N ASP A 388 -8.44 32.60 8.76
CA ASP A 388 -9.81 32.10 8.64
C ASP A 388 -10.23 31.93 7.19
N GLU A 389 -9.81 32.85 6.32
CA GLU A 389 -10.06 32.79 4.89
C GLU A 389 -9.35 31.61 4.23
N ALA A 390 -8.09 31.34 4.62
CA ALA A 390 -7.32 30.20 4.13
C ALA A 390 -7.98 28.87 4.55
N TRP A 391 -8.42 28.75 5.80
CA TRP A 391 -9.20 27.61 6.27
C TRP A 391 -10.50 27.41 5.48
N ALA A 392 -11.23 28.50 5.21
CA ALA A 392 -12.48 28.44 4.44
C ALA A 392 -12.27 28.05 2.96
N ALA A 393 -11.09 28.35 2.41
CA ALA A 393 -10.73 28.02 1.03
C ALA A 393 -10.21 26.58 0.85
N MET A 394 -9.97 25.85 1.93
CA MET A 394 -9.49 24.47 1.84
C MET A 394 -10.51 23.52 1.24
N ARG A 395 -10.05 22.59 0.42
CA ARG A 395 -10.90 21.56 -0.18
C ARG A 395 -11.16 20.45 0.85
N ARG A 396 -12.42 20.11 1.05
CA ARG A 396 -12.78 18.92 1.83
C ARG A 396 -12.37 17.67 1.05
N VAL A 397 -11.65 16.77 1.72
CA VAL A 397 -11.31 15.43 1.20
C VAL A 397 -12.48 14.49 1.48
N GLY A 398 -12.91 14.41 2.74
CA GLY A 398 -14.03 13.59 3.18
C GLY A 398 -14.28 13.74 4.68
N THR A 399 -15.38 13.18 5.14
CA THR A 399 -15.73 13.07 6.56
C THR A 399 -15.44 11.65 7.03
N LEU A 400 -14.63 11.52 8.08
CA LEU A 400 -14.28 10.21 8.64
C LEU A 400 -15.53 9.52 9.20
N LYS A 401 -15.59 8.22 9.04
CA LYS A 401 -16.54 7.37 9.76
C LYS A 401 -16.27 7.42 11.25
N VAL A 402 -17.21 7.94 12.01
CA VAL A 402 -17.09 8.14 13.45
C VAL A 402 -18.33 7.62 14.13
N GLU A 403 -18.17 6.73 15.11
CA GLU A 403 -19.24 6.40 16.04
C GLU A 403 -19.64 7.66 16.83
N PRO A 404 -20.91 7.78 17.29
CA PRO A 404 -21.35 8.97 18.00
C PRO A 404 -20.49 9.28 19.23
N ILE A 405 -19.79 10.44 19.20
CA ILE A 405 -18.99 10.90 20.33
C ILE A 405 -19.92 11.32 21.48
N SER A 406 -19.76 10.65 22.60
CA SER A 406 -20.61 10.85 23.77
C SER A 406 -20.11 11.99 24.68
N PHE A 407 -21.07 12.76 25.21
CA PHE A 407 -20.84 13.89 26.10
C PHE A 407 -21.73 13.81 27.33
N ARG A 408 -21.31 14.38 28.45
CA ARG A 408 -22.19 14.58 29.59
C ARG A 408 -23.41 15.41 29.19
N ARG A 409 -24.58 14.96 29.59
CA ARG A 409 -25.86 15.52 29.14
C ARG A 409 -25.90 17.05 29.24
N GLY A 410 -26.24 17.71 28.15
CA GLY A 410 -26.39 19.17 28.07
C GLY A 410 -25.10 19.98 28.12
N THR A 411 -23.92 19.32 28.04
CA THR A 411 -22.62 19.98 28.14
C THR A 411 -21.71 19.68 26.94
N GLY A 412 -20.58 20.39 26.86
CA GLY A 412 -19.45 20.07 25.97
C GLY A 412 -18.40 19.17 26.63
N LEU A 413 -18.65 18.57 27.79
CA LEU A 413 -17.67 17.72 28.48
C LEU A 413 -17.76 16.28 27.97
N LEU A 414 -16.64 15.75 27.47
CA LEU A 414 -16.52 14.33 27.07
C LEU A 414 -16.74 13.42 28.30
N ASP A 415 -17.49 12.36 28.13
CA ASP A 415 -17.51 11.24 29.05
C ASP A 415 -16.46 10.19 28.67
N LEU A 416 -16.43 9.06 29.39
CA LEU A 416 -15.43 8.00 29.14
C LEU A 416 -15.61 7.37 27.76
N GLU A 417 -16.86 7.15 27.35
CA GLU A 417 -17.17 6.53 26.05
C GLU A 417 -16.80 7.46 24.89
N GLY A 418 -17.11 8.76 25.03
CA GLY A 418 -16.69 9.75 24.04
C GLY A 418 -15.18 9.83 23.87
N LYS A 419 -14.38 9.68 24.94
CA LYS A 419 -12.93 9.59 24.85
C LYS A 419 -12.47 8.35 24.11
N ARG A 420 -13.03 7.18 24.42
CA ARG A 420 -12.74 5.92 23.69
C ARG A 420 -13.05 6.03 22.20
N THR A 421 -14.19 6.66 21.87
CA THR A 421 -14.53 6.89 20.45
C THR A 421 -13.47 7.76 19.78
N ILE A 422 -12.96 8.80 20.44
CA ILE A 422 -11.90 9.64 19.88
C ILE A 422 -10.58 8.85 19.73
N ASP A 423 -10.26 7.97 20.66
CA ASP A 423 -9.08 7.09 20.57
C ASP A 423 -9.12 6.23 19.29
N LEU A 424 -10.29 5.71 18.93
CA LEU A 424 -10.50 4.98 17.66
C LEU A 424 -10.38 5.89 16.41
N ILE A 425 -10.81 7.14 16.53
CA ILE A 425 -10.62 8.13 15.45
C ILE A 425 -9.14 8.40 15.21
N VAL A 426 -8.34 8.46 16.27
CA VAL A 426 -6.90 8.72 16.18
C VAL A 426 -6.19 7.65 15.36
N GLU A 427 -6.57 6.38 15.47
CA GLU A 427 -6.00 5.31 14.64
C GLU A 427 -6.23 5.55 13.15
N ARG A 428 -7.38 6.11 12.76
CA ARG A 428 -7.64 6.53 11.38
C ARG A 428 -6.87 7.78 11.00
N LEU A 429 -6.78 8.79 11.90
CA LEU A 429 -6.04 10.02 11.66
C LEU A 429 -4.54 9.78 11.44
N ARG A 430 -3.96 8.75 12.05
CA ARG A 430 -2.58 8.32 11.83
C ARG A 430 -2.31 7.93 10.37
N ARG A 431 -3.34 7.40 9.69
CA ARG A 431 -3.24 6.99 8.27
C ARG A 431 -3.27 8.17 7.30
N TYR A 432 -3.60 9.38 7.76
CA TYR A 432 -3.74 10.58 6.95
C TYR A 432 -2.98 11.77 7.54
N PRO A 433 -1.64 11.67 7.69
CA PRO A 433 -0.84 12.68 8.39
C PRO A 433 -0.82 14.04 7.68
N SER A 434 -1.05 14.07 6.38
CA SER A 434 -0.92 15.27 5.55
C SER A 434 -2.12 16.19 5.57
N PHE A 435 -3.27 15.74 6.08
CA PHE A 435 -4.50 16.52 6.07
C PHE A 435 -4.70 17.29 7.37
N ARG A 436 -5.29 18.48 7.24
CA ARG A 436 -5.83 19.24 8.37
C ARG A 436 -7.17 18.64 8.81
N ILE A 437 -7.52 18.87 10.06
CA ILE A 437 -8.67 18.24 10.72
C ILE A 437 -9.68 19.30 11.09
N LEU A 438 -10.87 19.22 10.51
CA LEU A 438 -12.00 20.06 10.87
C LEU A 438 -12.98 19.26 11.72
N VAL A 439 -13.23 19.73 12.93
CA VAL A 439 -14.20 19.15 13.87
C VAL A 439 -15.45 20.03 13.88
N GLU A 440 -16.59 19.46 13.46
CA GLU A 440 -17.85 20.15 13.24
C GLU A 440 -18.90 19.66 14.24
N GLY A 441 -19.37 20.56 15.12
CA GLY A 441 -20.41 20.22 16.11
C GLY A 441 -21.80 20.61 15.65
N HIS A 442 -22.77 19.75 15.93
CA HIS A 442 -24.18 19.92 15.57
C HIS A 442 -25.08 19.61 16.75
N THR A 443 -26.28 20.23 16.79
CA THR A 443 -27.32 19.96 17.77
C THR A 443 -28.61 19.46 17.10
N GLY A 444 -29.59 19.08 17.90
CA GLY A 444 -30.96 18.88 17.44
C GLY A 444 -31.62 20.22 17.05
N LEU A 445 -32.81 20.10 16.44
CA LEU A 445 -33.60 21.27 15.98
C LEU A 445 -34.27 22.04 17.11
N ALA A 446 -34.43 21.44 18.31
CA ALA A 446 -35.06 22.06 19.45
C ALA A 446 -34.10 22.97 20.23
N GLY A 447 -34.62 24.02 20.86
CA GLY A 447 -33.86 24.94 21.72
C GLY A 447 -33.52 26.27 21.04
N GLU A 448 -32.96 27.19 21.84
CA GLU A 448 -32.57 28.52 21.38
C GLU A 448 -31.37 28.46 20.44
N PRO A 449 -31.42 29.11 19.26
CA PRO A 449 -30.36 29.05 18.26
C PRO A 449 -28.96 29.43 18.77
N GLN A 450 -28.87 30.47 19.61
CA GLN A 450 -27.61 30.92 20.20
C GLN A 450 -27.02 29.92 21.20
N GLN A 451 -27.88 29.27 21.99
CA GLN A 451 -27.45 28.22 22.92
C GLN A 451 -27.00 26.96 22.17
N ASN A 452 -27.72 26.57 21.11
CA ASN A 452 -27.35 25.47 20.23
C ASN A 452 -26.00 25.71 19.57
N LEU A 453 -25.76 26.94 19.08
CA LEU A 453 -24.47 27.32 18.49
C LEU A 453 -23.32 27.19 19.50
N LYS A 454 -23.49 27.75 20.71
CA LYS A 454 -22.49 27.66 21.78
C LYS A 454 -22.24 26.22 22.21
N LEU A 455 -23.29 25.42 22.38
CA LEU A 455 -23.13 24.02 22.78
C LEU A 455 -22.42 23.18 21.72
N SER A 456 -22.76 23.36 20.45
CA SER A 456 -22.11 22.64 19.33
C SER A 456 -20.63 23.01 19.20
N LEU A 457 -20.29 24.30 19.32
CA LEU A 457 -18.90 24.76 19.33
C LEU A 457 -18.12 24.17 20.54
N SER A 458 -18.68 24.26 21.74
CA SER A 458 -18.06 23.70 22.95
C SER A 458 -17.78 22.19 22.83
N ARG A 459 -18.63 21.43 22.15
CA ARG A 459 -18.39 20.00 21.87
C ARG A 459 -17.25 19.78 20.88
N ALA A 460 -17.22 20.54 19.79
CA ALA A 460 -16.13 20.49 18.79
C ALA A 460 -14.78 20.86 19.45
N GLU A 461 -14.73 21.92 20.27
CA GLU A 461 -13.54 22.33 21.01
C GLU A 461 -13.10 21.30 22.06
N ALA A 462 -14.02 20.56 22.67
CA ALA A 462 -13.64 19.49 23.60
C ALA A 462 -12.93 18.33 22.88
N VAL A 463 -13.37 17.99 21.65
CA VAL A 463 -12.71 16.98 20.81
C VAL A 463 -11.33 17.47 20.37
N THR A 464 -11.20 18.67 19.80
CA THR A 464 -9.88 19.20 19.39
C THR A 464 -8.92 19.32 20.56
N ARG A 465 -9.40 19.75 21.74
CA ARG A 465 -8.59 19.81 22.96
C ARG A 465 -8.09 18.42 23.39
N TYR A 466 -8.95 17.40 23.32
CA TYR A 466 -8.57 16.04 23.64
C TYR A 466 -7.51 15.50 22.67
N LEU A 467 -7.68 15.74 21.37
CA LEU A 467 -6.71 15.38 20.34
C LEU A 467 -5.36 16.05 20.57
N LYS A 468 -5.37 17.35 20.87
CA LYS A 468 -4.15 18.13 21.15
C LYS A 468 -3.43 17.65 22.39
N VAL A 469 -4.15 17.52 23.51
CA VAL A 469 -3.55 17.25 24.84
C VAL A 469 -3.13 15.79 24.99
N THR A 470 -3.95 14.86 24.50
CA THR A 470 -3.70 13.42 24.69
C THR A 470 -2.75 12.85 23.65
N TYR A 471 -2.84 13.32 22.41
CA TYR A 471 -2.10 12.76 21.28
C TYR A 471 -1.07 13.71 20.67
N SER A 472 -0.90 14.91 21.25
CA SER A 472 0.05 15.93 20.79
C SER A 472 -0.14 16.31 19.32
N ILE A 473 -1.39 16.28 18.83
CA ILE A 473 -1.69 16.75 17.49
C ILE A 473 -1.48 18.27 17.43
N ASP A 474 -0.77 18.73 16.39
CA ASP A 474 -0.48 20.14 16.17
C ASP A 474 -1.75 21.00 16.18
N ASP A 475 -1.70 22.12 16.89
CA ASP A 475 -2.83 23.06 17.01
C ASP A 475 -3.22 23.64 15.65
N ASP A 476 -2.23 23.95 14.81
CA ASP A 476 -2.42 24.48 13.48
C ASP A 476 -3.00 23.43 12.49
N ARG A 477 -2.97 22.15 12.87
CA ARG A 477 -3.65 21.07 12.15
C ARG A 477 -5.15 20.98 12.46
N LEU A 478 -5.62 21.59 13.58
CA LEU A 478 -6.94 21.41 14.14
C LEU A 478 -7.82 22.67 14.02
N ARG A 479 -9.08 22.49 13.66
CA ARG A 479 -10.08 23.57 13.73
C ARG A 479 -11.41 23.04 14.23
N ALA A 480 -12.05 23.78 15.16
CA ALA A 480 -13.38 23.50 15.68
C ALA A 480 -14.39 24.51 15.14
N ILE A 481 -15.56 24.04 14.68
CA ILE A 481 -16.67 24.86 14.27
C ILE A 481 -17.97 24.31 14.88
N GLY A 482 -18.81 25.20 15.41
CA GLY A 482 -20.16 24.88 15.84
C GLY A 482 -21.19 25.37 14.82
N TYR A 483 -22.11 24.52 14.42
CA TYR A 483 -23.21 24.86 13.53
C TYR A 483 -24.58 24.90 14.20
N GLY A 484 -24.65 24.53 15.49
CA GLY A 484 -25.97 24.42 16.15
C GLY A 484 -26.92 23.53 15.36
N ALA A 485 -28.11 24.02 15.08
CA ALA A 485 -29.13 23.32 14.30
C ALA A 485 -29.14 23.70 12.79
N SER A 486 -28.20 24.52 12.31
CA SER A 486 -28.24 25.09 10.95
C SER A 486 -27.95 24.11 9.82
N LYS A 487 -27.26 22.98 10.15
CA LYS A 487 -26.93 21.93 9.18
C LYS A 487 -27.50 20.56 9.63
N PRO A 488 -28.82 20.37 9.54
CA PRO A 488 -29.42 19.08 9.90
C PRO A 488 -29.07 18.02 8.84
N LEU A 489 -28.95 16.77 9.28
CA LEU A 489 -28.85 15.62 8.36
C LEU A 489 -30.14 15.48 7.53
N PRO A 490 -30.08 14.98 6.30
CA PRO A 490 -31.27 14.59 5.56
C PRO A 490 -31.97 13.45 6.26
N ARG A 491 -33.32 13.41 6.15
CA ARG A 491 -34.12 12.27 6.65
C ARG A 491 -33.86 11.04 5.81
N GLN A 492 -33.78 9.90 6.48
CA GLN A 492 -33.74 8.60 5.82
C GLN A 492 -35.16 8.13 5.44
N PRO A 493 -35.31 7.37 4.35
CA PRO A 493 -36.61 6.80 3.99
C PRO A 493 -37.21 5.96 5.14
N GLY A 494 -38.45 6.26 5.53
CA GLY A 494 -39.12 5.56 6.62
C GLY A 494 -38.65 5.92 8.04
N GLU A 495 -37.79 6.89 8.22
CA GLU A 495 -37.27 7.27 9.53
C GLU A 495 -38.29 7.99 10.39
N SER A 496 -38.51 7.49 11.62
CA SER A 496 -39.38 8.13 12.59
C SER A 496 -38.82 9.47 13.09
N ASN A 497 -39.70 10.40 13.54
CA ASN A 497 -39.26 11.67 14.11
C ASN A 497 -38.29 11.48 15.29
N ARG A 498 -38.53 10.45 16.09
CA ARG A 498 -37.66 10.14 17.23
C ARG A 498 -36.26 9.71 16.78
N ALA A 499 -36.16 8.78 15.84
CA ALA A 499 -34.89 8.32 15.29
C ALA A 499 -34.12 9.48 14.65
N TYR A 500 -34.80 10.28 13.83
CA TYR A 500 -34.21 11.47 13.23
C TYR A 500 -33.63 12.44 14.27
N SER A 501 -34.43 12.76 15.32
CA SER A 501 -33.96 13.67 16.38
C SER A 501 -32.74 13.15 17.15
N TYR A 502 -32.58 11.83 17.27
CA TYR A 502 -31.42 11.24 17.92
C TYR A 502 -30.13 11.32 17.05
N ARG A 503 -30.26 11.31 15.72
CA ARG A 503 -29.11 11.41 14.81
C ARG A 503 -28.57 12.82 14.64
N LEU A 504 -29.37 13.86 14.88
CA LEU A 504 -29.01 15.25 14.62
C LEU A 504 -27.88 15.77 15.53
N PRO A 505 -27.91 15.54 16.88
CA PRO A 505 -26.79 15.92 17.74
C PRO A 505 -25.58 15.01 17.46
N ARG A 506 -24.53 15.58 16.89
CA ARG A 506 -23.34 14.83 16.50
C ARG A 506 -22.10 15.72 16.44
N VAL A 507 -20.94 15.11 16.40
CA VAL A 507 -19.67 15.75 16.01
C VAL A 507 -19.11 14.99 14.83
N GLU A 508 -18.83 15.71 13.76
CA GLU A 508 -18.20 15.20 12.55
C GLU A 508 -16.71 15.57 12.54
N VAL A 509 -15.88 14.67 12.04
CA VAL A 509 -14.43 14.91 11.86
C VAL A 509 -14.13 14.78 10.37
N SER A 510 -13.77 15.90 9.76
CA SER A 510 -13.49 15.98 8.32
C SER A 510 -12.03 16.26 8.06
N LEU A 511 -11.50 15.68 6.98
CA LEU A 511 -10.16 15.93 6.49
C LEU A 511 -10.19 16.99 5.38
N LEU A 512 -9.25 17.93 5.46
CA LEU A 512 -9.10 19.02 4.51
C LEU A 512 -7.71 18.99 3.87
N SER A 513 -7.65 19.22 2.53
CA SER A 513 -6.41 19.33 1.76
C SER A 513 -6.16 20.76 1.30
N GLY A 514 -4.89 21.13 1.21
CA GLY A 514 -4.42 22.46 0.81
C GLY A 514 -3.71 23.19 1.97
N GLY A 515 -2.80 24.11 1.65
CA GLY A 515 -2.15 24.97 2.66
C GLY A 515 -0.97 24.32 3.41
N ARG A 516 -0.16 23.49 2.74
CA ARG A 516 1.21 23.14 3.20
C ARG A 516 2.18 24.29 2.98
#